data_0077ee72d89e3fd8f6c0696cd30f2df2
#
_entry.id   0077ee72d89e3fd8f6c0696cd30f2df2
#
_cell.length_a   1.000
_cell.length_b   1.000
_cell.length_c   1.000
_cell.angle_alpha   90.00
_cell.angle_beta   90.00
_cell.angle_gamma   90.00
#
_symmetry.space_group_name_H-M   'P 1'
#
loop_
_entity.id
_entity.type
_entity.pdbx_description
1 polymer ?
#
loop_
_entity_poly.entity_id
_entity_poly.type
_entity_poly.pdbx_seq_one_letter_code
_entity_poly.pdbx_strand_id
1 'polypeptide(L)'
;MQLRDTTLFRQQAYIDGAWQDADDGQTIKVNNPASNEILGTVPKMGAAETRRAIEAAERALPAWRDLTAKERSQKLRRWFELMMENQDDLGRLMTLEQGKPLAESKGEIAYAASFIEWFAEEAKRVYGDTIPGHQKDKRIIVIKQPIGVTAAITPWNFPAAMITRKAGPALAAGCTMVLKPASQTPFSALALAELAERAGIPKGVFSVITGSAGDIGDELTANPTVRKLSFTGSTEVGAKLMAQCAPGIKKISLELGGNAPFLVFDDADLDEAVKGAMQSKYRNAGQTCVCVNRIYVQDGVYDEFARKFQAAVEKLKVGNGRDEGVDIGPLIDDRAATKVREHIEDAVANGAQVLTGGKAHQMGGSYFEPTLMVNVPHNAKVAKEETFGPLAPLFRFKDEAEGIALANDTEFGLAAYFYARDLGRVFRVAEAIESGMIGINTGMISTEVAPFGGVKSSGLGREGSKYGIEDYLEIKYLCLGL
;
A
#
# COMPACT_ATOMS: atom_id res chain seq x y z
N MET A 1 16.06 -17.72 -12.06
CA MET A 1 15.42 -17.59 -10.71
C MET A 1 15.85 -18.79 -9.87
N GLN A 2 16.47 -18.57 -8.70
CA GLN A 2 16.86 -19.67 -7.79
C GLN A 2 16.03 -19.53 -6.51
N LEU A 3 14.92 -20.26 -6.43
CA LEU A 3 14.12 -20.42 -5.22
C LEU A 3 14.48 -21.76 -4.57
N ARG A 4 14.48 -21.83 -3.24
CA ARG A 4 14.61 -23.09 -2.49
C ARG A 4 13.35 -23.93 -2.65
N ASP A 5 12.19 -23.26 -2.54
CA ASP A 5 10.89 -23.86 -2.81
C ASP A 5 10.34 -23.36 -4.16
N THR A 6 10.56 -24.17 -5.20
CA THR A 6 10.13 -23.81 -6.56
C THR A 6 8.61 -23.80 -6.75
N THR A 7 7.86 -24.38 -5.84
CA THR A 7 6.39 -24.41 -5.90
C THR A 7 5.76 -23.05 -5.56
N LEU A 8 6.53 -22.11 -5.00
CA LEU A 8 6.11 -20.73 -4.78
C LEU A 8 6.05 -19.90 -6.09
N PHE A 9 6.70 -20.37 -7.16
CA PHE A 9 6.60 -19.74 -8.48
C PHE A 9 5.41 -20.30 -9.26
N ARG A 10 4.21 -19.81 -8.94
CA ARG A 10 2.97 -20.17 -9.60
C ARG A 10 2.71 -19.26 -10.80
N GLN A 11 2.24 -19.84 -11.90
CA GLN A 11 1.92 -19.12 -13.13
C GLN A 11 0.44 -19.26 -13.53
N GLN A 12 -0.39 -19.78 -12.64
CA GLN A 12 -1.84 -19.95 -12.78
C GLN A 12 -2.58 -19.14 -11.71
N ALA A 13 -3.80 -18.77 -11.98
CA ALA A 13 -4.69 -18.15 -10.98
C ALA A 13 -5.17 -19.21 -9.97
N TYR A 14 -5.46 -18.78 -8.74
CA TYR A 14 -5.93 -19.66 -7.68
C TYR A 14 -7.40 -19.40 -7.39
N ILE A 15 -8.27 -20.32 -7.77
CA ILE A 15 -9.72 -20.20 -7.62
C ILE A 15 -10.28 -21.51 -7.04
N ASP A 16 -11.04 -21.44 -5.96
CA ASP A 16 -11.73 -22.57 -5.31
C ASP A 16 -10.81 -23.75 -4.97
N GLY A 17 -9.58 -23.47 -4.53
CA GLY A 17 -8.60 -24.50 -4.19
C GLY A 17 -7.94 -25.16 -5.39
N ALA A 18 -8.02 -24.57 -6.58
CA ALA A 18 -7.41 -25.09 -7.79
C ALA A 18 -6.62 -24.02 -8.56
N TRP A 19 -5.48 -24.42 -9.11
CA TRP A 19 -4.68 -23.60 -10.00
C TRP A 19 -5.24 -23.72 -11.42
N GLN A 20 -5.60 -22.59 -12.04
CA GLN A 20 -6.35 -22.55 -13.30
C GLN A 20 -5.75 -21.56 -14.30
N ASP A 21 -5.84 -21.91 -15.57
CA ASP A 21 -5.57 -21.04 -16.70
C ASP A 21 -6.84 -20.23 -17.08
N ALA A 22 -6.70 -19.21 -17.94
CA ALA A 22 -7.86 -18.52 -18.51
C ALA A 22 -8.63 -19.45 -19.46
N ASP A 23 -9.96 -19.30 -19.52
CA ASP A 23 -10.82 -20.15 -20.36
C ASP A 23 -10.45 -20.14 -21.85
N ASP A 24 -9.93 -19.01 -22.33
CA ASP A 24 -9.48 -18.82 -23.71
C ASP A 24 -7.98 -19.09 -23.91
N GLY A 25 -7.28 -19.49 -22.86
CA GLY A 25 -5.84 -19.77 -22.88
C GLY A 25 -4.95 -18.51 -23.04
N GLN A 26 -5.53 -17.29 -23.01
CA GLN A 26 -4.73 -16.08 -23.11
C GLN A 26 -3.91 -15.83 -21.84
N THR A 27 -2.72 -15.24 -22.01
CA THR A 27 -1.81 -14.95 -20.92
C THR A 27 -1.29 -13.51 -20.97
N ILE A 28 -0.82 -13.04 -19.82
CA ILE A 28 -0.09 -11.77 -19.67
C ILE A 28 1.36 -12.11 -19.34
N LYS A 29 2.30 -11.50 -20.05
CA LYS A 29 3.72 -11.59 -19.74
C LYS A 29 4.07 -10.74 -18.55
N VAL A 30 4.91 -11.26 -17.66
CA VAL A 30 5.46 -10.53 -16.50
C VAL A 30 6.96 -10.35 -16.74
N ASN A 31 7.39 -9.11 -16.76
CA ASN A 31 8.78 -8.76 -17.06
C ASN A 31 9.52 -8.38 -15.77
N ASN A 32 10.82 -8.64 -15.77
CA ASN A 32 11.73 -8.09 -14.77
C ASN A 32 12.06 -6.63 -15.14
N PRO A 33 11.71 -5.62 -14.33
CA PRO A 33 11.98 -4.24 -14.67
C PRO A 33 13.49 -3.91 -14.72
N ALA A 34 14.34 -4.74 -14.09
CA ALA A 34 15.79 -4.56 -14.12
C ALA A 34 16.46 -4.98 -15.42
N SER A 35 15.86 -5.90 -16.21
CA SER A 35 16.46 -6.47 -17.41
C SER A 35 15.52 -6.55 -18.61
N ASN A 36 14.23 -6.27 -18.44
CA ASN A 36 13.15 -6.53 -19.41
C ASN A 36 12.97 -8.00 -19.81
N GLU A 37 13.65 -8.94 -19.17
CA GLU A 37 13.44 -10.37 -19.39
C GLU A 37 12.04 -10.79 -18.94
N ILE A 38 11.42 -11.67 -19.71
CA ILE A 38 10.15 -12.29 -19.32
C ILE A 38 10.44 -13.31 -18.21
N LEU A 39 9.92 -13.09 -17.04
CA LEU A 39 10.00 -13.98 -15.88
C LEU A 39 9.08 -15.20 -16.04
N GLY A 40 7.92 -14.99 -16.61
CA GLY A 40 6.87 -15.97 -16.82
C GLY A 40 5.60 -15.32 -17.33
N THR A 41 4.51 -16.08 -17.30
CA THR A 41 3.19 -15.61 -17.73
C THR A 41 2.14 -15.93 -16.66
N VAL A 42 1.05 -15.16 -16.64
CA VAL A 42 -0.14 -15.46 -15.83
C VAL A 42 -1.39 -15.41 -16.70
N PRO A 43 -2.48 -16.10 -16.33
CA PRO A 43 -3.73 -16.09 -17.09
C PRO A 43 -4.29 -14.68 -17.27
N LYS A 44 -4.81 -14.39 -18.46
CA LYS A 44 -5.54 -13.16 -18.76
C LYS A 44 -7.02 -13.41 -18.59
N MET A 45 -7.47 -13.55 -17.34
CA MET A 45 -8.87 -13.79 -17.00
C MET A 45 -9.74 -12.53 -17.17
N GLY A 46 -11.05 -12.74 -17.28
CA GLY A 46 -12.07 -11.71 -17.44
C GLY A 46 -13.24 -11.87 -16.47
N ALA A 47 -14.40 -11.38 -16.87
CA ALA A 47 -15.63 -11.36 -16.06
C ALA A 47 -16.14 -12.78 -15.71
N ALA A 48 -16.03 -13.75 -16.61
CA ALA A 48 -16.56 -15.11 -16.38
C ALA A 48 -15.81 -15.84 -15.24
N GLU A 49 -14.48 -15.82 -15.29
CA GLU A 49 -13.63 -16.42 -14.24
C GLU A 49 -13.78 -15.66 -12.91
N THR A 50 -13.91 -14.34 -12.98
CA THR A 50 -14.18 -13.50 -11.79
C THR A 50 -15.49 -13.92 -11.12
N ARG A 51 -16.54 -14.11 -11.90
CA ARG A 51 -17.84 -14.58 -11.39
C ARG A 51 -17.72 -15.92 -10.70
N ARG A 52 -17.02 -16.89 -11.30
CA ARG A 52 -16.76 -18.21 -10.67
C ARG A 52 -15.99 -18.09 -9.35
N ALA A 53 -15.02 -17.18 -9.27
CA ALA A 53 -14.29 -16.91 -8.04
C ALA A 53 -15.21 -16.31 -6.95
N ILE A 54 -16.12 -15.40 -7.31
CA ILE A 54 -17.12 -14.82 -6.41
C ILE A 54 -18.10 -15.90 -5.91
N GLU A 55 -18.61 -16.74 -6.81
CA GLU A 55 -19.48 -17.86 -6.46
C GLU A 55 -18.80 -18.87 -5.54
N ALA A 56 -17.52 -19.16 -5.77
CA ALA A 56 -16.74 -20.01 -4.87
C ALA A 56 -16.59 -19.39 -3.48
N ALA A 57 -16.33 -18.07 -3.42
CA ALA A 57 -16.24 -17.32 -2.18
C ALA A 57 -17.58 -17.31 -1.42
N GLU A 58 -18.69 -17.18 -2.12
CA GLU A 58 -20.04 -17.25 -1.54
C GLU A 58 -20.34 -18.64 -0.97
N ARG A 59 -20.02 -19.71 -1.70
CA ARG A 59 -20.20 -21.09 -1.20
C ARG A 59 -19.36 -21.40 0.03
N ALA A 60 -18.14 -20.86 0.11
CA ALA A 60 -17.23 -21.08 1.24
C ALA A 60 -17.57 -20.25 2.48
N LEU A 61 -18.26 -19.12 2.29
CA LEU A 61 -18.53 -18.14 3.36
C LEU A 61 -19.24 -18.73 4.60
N PRO A 62 -20.33 -19.53 4.51
CA PRO A 62 -20.99 -20.04 5.70
C PRO A 62 -20.06 -20.86 6.60
N ALA A 63 -19.34 -21.83 6.03
CA ALA A 63 -18.43 -22.68 6.78
C ALA A 63 -17.26 -21.91 7.40
N TRP A 64 -16.76 -20.87 6.71
CA TRP A 64 -15.66 -20.03 7.21
C TRP A 64 -16.11 -19.10 8.35
N ARG A 65 -17.23 -18.40 8.19
CA ARG A 65 -17.74 -17.49 9.21
C ARG A 65 -18.19 -18.21 10.48
N ASP A 66 -18.65 -19.46 10.36
CA ASP A 66 -19.15 -20.28 11.48
C ASP A 66 -17.98 -20.85 12.33
N LEU A 67 -16.74 -20.80 11.84
CA LEU A 67 -15.57 -21.09 12.67
C LEU A 67 -15.48 -20.08 13.82
N THR A 68 -15.03 -20.57 14.98
CA THR A 68 -14.71 -19.66 16.09
C THR A 68 -13.57 -18.71 15.71
N ALA A 69 -13.50 -17.56 16.35
CA ALA A 69 -12.40 -16.62 16.17
C ALA A 69 -11.02 -17.27 16.39
N LYS A 70 -10.93 -18.21 17.36
CA LYS A 70 -9.72 -18.97 17.65
C LYS A 70 -9.28 -19.85 16.47
N GLU A 71 -10.22 -20.55 15.83
CA GLU A 71 -9.89 -21.43 14.69
C GLU A 71 -9.41 -20.61 13.48
N ARG A 72 -10.05 -19.48 13.18
CA ARG A 72 -9.57 -18.55 12.14
C ARG A 72 -8.19 -17.98 12.48
N SER A 73 -8.01 -17.53 13.73
CA SER A 73 -6.73 -17.04 14.25
C SER A 73 -5.59 -18.04 14.07
N GLN A 74 -5.83 -19.32 14.37
CA GLN A 74 -4.81 -20.37 14.22
C GLN A 74 -4.36 -20.55 12.77
N LYS A 75 -5.29 -20.50 11.80
CA LYS A 75 -4.96 -20.59 10.37
C LYS A 75 -4.20 -19.37 9.88
N LEU A 76 -4.60 -18.17 10.30
CA LEU A 76 -3.85 -16.93 9.99
C LEU A 76 -2.46 -16.95 10.62
N ARG A 77 -2.33 -17.41 11.88
CA ARG A 77 -1.03 -17.55 12.53
C ARG A 77 -0.12 -18.50 11.74
N ARG A 78 -0.63 -19.63 11.25
CA ARG A 78 0.14 -20.55 10.42
C ARG A 78 0.53 -19.92 9.08
N TRP A 79 -0.33 -19.10 8.49
CA TRP A 79 0.02 -18.35 7.27
C TRP A 79 1.16 -17.36 7.51
N PHE A 80 1.11 -16.61 8.61
CA PHE A 80 2.23 -15.75 9.05
C PHE A 80 3.54 -16.53 9.17
N GLU A 81 3.53 -17.65 9.87
CA GLU A 81 4.71 -18.48 10.08
C GLU A 81 5.29 -18.98 8.74
N LEU A 82 4.45 -19.45 7.84
CA LEU A 82 4.86 -19.89 6.51
C LEU A 82 5.44 -18.75 5.66
N MET A 83 4.90 -17.54 5.77
CA MET A 83 5.50 -16.37 5.11
C MET A 83 6.91 -16.09 5.63
N MET A 84 7.12 -16.15 6.94
CA MET A 84 8.42 -15.92 7.55
C MET A 84 9.42 -17.06 7.27
N GLU A 85 8.97 -18.30 7.28
CA GLU A 85 9.78 -19.48 6.89
C GLU A 85 10.29 -19.37 5.44
N ASN A 86 9.51 -18.73 4.55
CA ASN A 86 9.82 -18.56 3.13
C ASN A 86 10.25 -17.14 2.75
N GLN A 87 10.62 -16.30 3.72
CA GLN A 87 10.94 -14.88 3.49
C GLN A 87 12.00 -14.66 2.41
N ASP A 88 13.02 -15.51 2.35
CA ASP A 88 14.10 -15.40 1.36
C ASP A 88 13.58 -15.62 -0.07
N ASP A 89 12.76 -16.64 -0.30
CA ASP A 89 12.22 -16.96 -1.60
C ASP A 89 11.18 -15.94 -2.06
N LEU A 90 10.28 -15.54 -1.16
CA LEU A 90 9.30 -14.48 -1.40
C LEU A 90 9.99 -13.14 -1.72
N GLY A 91 11.05 -12.80 -0.99
CA GLY A 91 11.86 -11.59 -1.24
C GLY A 91 12.55 -11.63 -2.61
N ARG A 92 13.13 -12.77 -3.00
CA ARG A 92 13.75 -12.96 -4.32
C ARG A 92 12.73 -12.83 -5.45
N LEU A 93 11.57 -13.46 -5.31
CA LEU A 93 10.49 -13.39 -6.27
C LEU A 93 10.01 -11.94 -6.45
N MET A 94 9.81 -11.22 -5.35
CA MET A 94 9.41 -9.82 -5.36
C MET A 94 10.46 -8.92 -6.02
N THR A 95 11.75 -9.08 -5.70
CA THR A 95 12.83 -8.32 -6.34
C THR A 95 12.84 -8.52 -7.86
N LEU A 96 12.56 -9.74 -8.33
CA LEU A 96 12.52 -10.03 -9.76
C LEU A 96 11.34 -9.36 -10.48
N GLU A 97 10.13 -9.39 -9.91
CA GLU A 97 8.95 -8.84 -10.61
C GLU A 97 8.74 -7.34 -10.37
N GLN A 98 9.25 -6.77 -9.26
CA GLN A 98 9.03 -5.37 -8.89
C GLN A 98 10.29 -4.50 -9.05
N GLY A 99 11.49 -5.08 -8.91
CA GLY A 99 12.76 -4.40 -9.13
C GLY A 99 13.45 -3.83 -7.89
N LYS A 100 12.75 -3.70 -6.73
CA LYS A 100 13.37 -3.16 -5.50
C LYS A 100 14.51 -4.03 -4.98
N PRO A 101 15.46 -3.46 -4.23
CA PRO A 101 16.56 -4.22 -3.63
C PRO A 101 16.07 -5.39 -2.77
N LEU A 102 16.83 -6.51 -2.77
CA LEU A 102 16.45 -7.72 -2.05
C LEU A 102 16.26 -7.48 -0.54
N ALA A 103 17.06 -6.60 0.05
CA ALA A 103 16.91 -6.23 1.46
C ALA A 103 15.55 -5.56 1.73
N GLU A 104 15.10 -4.65 0.84
CA GLU A 104 13.78 -4.03 0.92
C GLU A 104 12.66 -5.04 0.69
N SER A 105 12.82 -5.95 -0.27
CA SER A 105 11.84 -7.01 -0.54
C SER A 105 11.66 -7.93 0.66
N LYS A 106 12.73 -8.36 1.31
CA LYS A 106 12.66 -9.14 2.55
C LYS A 106 12.01 -8.35 3.69
N GLY A 107 12.34 -7.07 3.82
CA GLY A 107 11.69 -6.16 4.75
C GLY A 107 10.19 -6.04 4.51
N GLU A 108 9.77 -5.98 3.23
CA GLU A 108 8.36 -5.96 2.89
C GLU A 108 7.66 -7.28 3.22
N ILE A 109 8.29 -8.44 3.02
CA ILE A 109 7.70 -9.73 3.40
C ILE A 109 7.45 -9.78 4.92
N ALA A 110 8.43 -9.36 5.73
CA ALA A 110 8.23 -9.28 7.18
C ALA A 110 7.09 -8.31 7.55
N TYR A 111 7.05 -7.15 6.92
CA TYR A 111 5.98 -6.17 7.09
C TYR A 111 4.61 -6.70 6.62
N ALA A 112 4.55 -7.42 5.51
CA ALA A 112 3.33 -8.07 5.05
C ALA A 112 2.85 -9.16 6.03
N ALA A 113 3.77 -9.96 6.53
CA ALA A 113 3.50 -11.02 7.50
C ALA A 113 2.98 -10.46 8.84
N SER A 114 3.51 -9.32 9.30
CA SER A 114 3.07 -8.70 10.56
C SER A 114 1.58 -8.32 10.55
N PHE A 115 0.99 -7.97 9.40
CA PHE A 115 -0.46 -7.75 9.31
C PHE A 115 -1.27 -9.05 9.50
N ILE A 116 -0.79 -10.16 8.96
CA ILE A 116 -1.46 -11.45 9.15
C ILE A 116 -1.39 -11.85 10.63
N GLU A 117 -0.23 -11.69 11.28
CA GLU A 117 -0.07 -11.92 12.71
C GLU A 117 -1.00 -11.03 13.55
N TRP A 118 -0.97 -9.71 13.28
CA TRP A 118 -1.81 -8.73 13.97
C TRP A 118 -3.29 -9.10 13.90
N PHE A 119 -3.80 -9.39 12.71
CA PHE A 119 -5.21 -9.72 12.55
C PHE A 119 -5.57 -11.13 13.02
N ALA A 120 -4.62 -12.06 13.09
CA ALA A 120 -4.82 -13.32 13.82
C ALA A 120 -5.13 -13.08 15.31
N GLU A 121 -4.48 -12.08 15.92
CA GLU A 121 -4.75 -11.66 17.29
C GLU A 121 -6.05 -10.83 17.41
N GLU A 122 -6.29 -9.87 16.51
CA GLU A 122 -7.48 -9.02 16.50
C GLU A 122 -8.77 -9.81 16.23
N ALA A 123 -8.71 -10.92 15.50
CA ALA A 123 -9.87 -11.81 15.30
C ALA A 123 -10.60 -12.15 16.60
N LYS A 124 -9.85 -12.33 17.70
CA LYS A 124 -10.36 -12.70 19.04
C LYS A 124 -10.88 -11.50 19.85
N ARG A 125 -10.76 -10.26 19.33
CA ARG A 125 -11.17 -9.01 20.01
C ARG A 125 -12.36 -8.32 19.35
N VAL A 126 -13.08 -9.01 18.47
CA VAL A 126 -14.30 -8.52 17.85
C VAL A 126 -15.44 -8.64 18.87
N TYR A 127 -15.51 -7.68 19.79
CA TYR A 127 -16.52 -7.65 20.84
C TYR A 127 -17.76 -6.89 20.38
N GLY A 128 -18.92 -7.28 20.97
CA GLY A 128 -20.14 -6.50 20.92
C GLY A 128 -20.37 -5.75 22.22
N ASP A 129 -21.57 -5.16 22.37
CA ASP A 129 -21.95 -4.33 23.52
C ASP A 129 -23.21 -4.85 24.18
N THR A 130 -23.34 -4.65 25.49
CA THR A 130 -24.58 -4.72 26.23
C THR A 130 -24.97 -3.31 26.66
N ILE A 131 -26.16 -2.85 26.22
CA ILE A 131 -26.62 -1.47 26.42
C ILE A 131 -27.84 -1.49 27.36
N PRO A 132 -27.97 -0.58 28.33
CA PRO A 132 -29.17 -0.47 29.17
C PRO A 132 -30.43 -0.29 28.32
N GLY A 133 -31.45 -1.07 28.63
CA GLY A 133 -32.73 -1.02 27.90
C GLY A 133 -33.43 0.31 28.06
N HIS A 134 -34.14 0.80 27.05
CA HIS A 134 -34.96 2.02 27.05
C HIS A 134 -36.33 1.82 27.74
N GLN A 135 -36.68 0.54 28.07
CA GLN A 135 -37.84 0.12 28.84
C GLN A 135 -37.45 -0.94 29.85
N LYS A 136 -38.22 -1.11 30.93
CA LYS A 136 -37.91 -2.08 32.02
C LYS A 136 -37.86 -3.52 31.57
N ASP A 137 -38.66 -3.87 30.56
CA ASP A 137 -38.80 -5.19 29.97
C ASP A 137 -37.93 -5.41 28.74
N LYS A 138 -36.97 -4.52 28.44
CA LYS A 138 -36.07 -4.64 27.28
C LYS A 138 -34.64 -4.89 27.68
N ARG A 139 -33.97 -5.72 26.90
CA ARG A 139 -32.50 -5.89 26.93
C ARG A 139 -31.94 -5.62 25.55
N ILE A 140 -30.85 -4.86 25.49
CA ILE A 140 -30.20 -4.49 24.24
C ILE A 140 -28.82 -5.13 24.17
N ILE A 141 -28.59 -5.88 23.08
CA ILE A 141 -27.32 -6.48 22.76
C ILE A 141 -26.91 -6.02 21.36
N VAL A 142 -25.64 -5.67 21.20
CA VAL A 142 -25.04 -5.39 19.88
C VAL A 142 -24.06 -6.52 19.58
N ILE A 143 -24.16 -7.08 18.38
CA ILE A 143 -23.20 -8.06 17.89
C ILE A 143 -22.53 -7.54 16.61
N LYS A 144 -21.31 -7.98 16.34
CA LYS A 144 -20.60 -7.73 15.09
C LYS A 144 -20.55 -9.02 14.27
N GLN A 145 -20.83 -8.91 12.99
CA GLN A 145 -20.84 -10.04 12.04
C GLN A 145 -20.01 -9.70 10.81
N PRO A 146 -19.39 -10.71 10.13
CA PRO A 146 -18.68 -10.44 8.87
C PRO A 146 -19.64 -9.89 7.81
N ILE A 147 -19.15 -8.92 7.02
CA ILE A 147 -19.94 -8.29 5.97
C ILE A 147 -20.31 -9.26 4.84
N GLY A 148 -19.51 -10.30 4.60
CA GLY A 148 -19.77 -11.32 3.57
C GLY A 148 -18.60 -11.55 2.63
N VAL A 149 -18.91 -11.73 1.34
CA VAL A 149 -17.89 -11.81 0.28
C VAL A 149 -17.27 -10.45 0.05
N THR A 150 -15.95 -10.39 0.05
CA THR A 150 -15.18 -9.16 -0.18
C THR A 150 -14.31 -9.28 -1.43
N ALA A 151 -13.99 -8.15 -2.02
CA ALA A 151 -13.05 -8.04 -3.13
C ALA A 151 -11.89 -7.11 -2.77
N ALA A 152 -10.71 -7.40 -3.31
CA ALA A 152 -9.54 -6.54 -3.17
C ALA A 152 -8.84 -6.36 -4.53
N ILE A 153 -8.40 -5.13 -4.82
CA ILE A 153 -7.55 -4.80 -5.97
C ILE A 153 -6.32 -4.09 -5.43
N THR A 154 -5.13 -4.61 -5.74
CA THR A 154 -3.87 -4.15 -5.13
C THR A 154 -2.86 -3.68 -6.17
N PRO A 155 -2.00 -2.70 -5.82
CA PRO A 155 -0.98 -2.15 -6.71
C PRO A 155 0.29 -3.01 -6.74
N TRP A 156 1.23 -2.58 -7.57
CA TRP A 156 2.50 -3.27 -7.84
C TRP A 156 3.65 -2.87 -6.91
N ASN A 157 3.56 -1.73 -6.21
CA ASN A 157 4.71 -1.14 -5.51
C ASN A 157 5.09 -1.86 -4.20
N PHE A 158 4.09 -2.41 -3.48
CA PHE A 158 4.27 -3.29 -2.31
C PHE A 158 3.37 -4.53 -2.49
N PRO A 159 3.75 -5.45 -3.38
CA PRO A 159 2.87 -6.52 -3.86
C PRO A 159 2.46 -7.54 -2.81
N ALA A 160 3.19 -7.66 -1.69
CA ALA A 160 2.80 -8.51 -0.58
C ALA A 160 2.01 -7.75 0.50
N ALA A 161 2.54 -6.60 0.95
CA ALA A 161 1.96 -5.86 2.06
C ALA A 161 0.56 -5.31 1.73
N MET A 162 0.31 -4.84 0.49
CA MET A 162 -1.01 -4.33 0.10
C MET A 162 -2.07 -5.44 0.05
N ILE A 163 -1.66 -6.70 -0.10
CA ILE A 163 -2.55 -7.86 -0.02
C ILE A 163 -2.88 -8.20 1.43
N THR A 164 -1.86 -8.37 2.27
CA THR A 164 -2.05 -8.84 3.65
C THR A 164 -2.80 -7.86 4.53
N ARG A 165 -2.67 -6.56 4.27
CA ARG A 165 -3.42 -5.48 4.92
C ARG A 165 -4.93 -5.56 4.67
N LYS A 166 -5.35 -6.21 3.58
CA LYS A 166 -6.74 -6.43 3.18
C LYS A 166 -7.21 -7.84 3.52
N ALA A 167 -6.44 -8.86 3.14
CA ALA A 167 -6.78 -10.25 3.38
C ALA A 167 -6.76 -10.60 4.89
N GLY A 168 -5.78 -10.09 5.64
CA GLY A 168 -5.69 -10.30 7.08
C GLY A 168 -6.98 -9.96 7.82
N PRO A 169 -7.45 -8.71 7.80
CA PRO A 169 -8.67 -8.33 8.50
C PRO A 169 -9.94 -8.98 7.92
N ALA A 170 -10.03 -9.15 6.59
CA ALA A 170 -11.18 -9.81 5.97
C ALA A 170 -11.36 -11.23 6.47
N LEU A 171 -10.31 -12.04 6.40
CA LEU A 171 -10.34 -13.44 6.84
C LEU A 171 -10.50 -13.55 8.37
N ALA A 172 -9.86 -12.68 9.13
CA ALA A 172 -10.00 -12.59 10.59
C ALA A 172 -11.45 -12.33 11.01
N ALA A 173 -12.13 -11.40 10.32
CA ALA A 173 -13.53 -11.08 10.54
C ALA A 173 -14.48 -12.25 10.21
N GLY A 174 -14.04 -13.20 9.38
CA GLY A 174 -14.87 -14.31 8.88
C GLY A 174 -15.46 -14.05 7.48
N CYS A 175 -14.94 -13.06 6.76
CA CYS A 175 -15.24 -12.82 5.34
C CYS A 175 -14.45 -13.76 4.44
N THR A 176 -14.91 -13.93 3.21
CA THR A 176 -14.14 -14.51 2.10
C THR A 176 -13.64 -13.39 1.18
N MET A 177 -12.58 -13.65 0.39
CA MET A 177 -11.99 -12.61 -0.44
C MET A 177 -11.58 -13.11 -1.83
N VAL A 178 -11.95 -12.33 -2.85
CA VAL A 178 -11.44 -12.42 -4.22
C VAL A 178 -10.45 -11.29 -4.44
N LEU A 179 -9.19 -11.63 -4.68
CA LEU A 179 -8.09 -10.68 -4.87
C LEU A 179 -7.68 -10.59 -6.34
N LYS A 180 -7.56 -9.36 -6.84
CA LYS A 180 -6.89 -9.03 -8.09
C LYS A 180 -5.59 -8.26 -7.83
N PRO A 181 -4.41 -8.88 -7.96
CA PRO A 181 -3.13 -8.18 -7.88
C PRO A 181 -2.84 -7.36 -9.15
N ALA A 182 -1.87 -6.45 -9.06
CA ALA A 182 -1.36 -5.75 -10.24
C ALA A 182 -0.77 -6.74 -11.25
N SER A 183 -0.94 -6.44 -12.55
CA SER A 183 -0.44 -7.30 -13.62
C SER A 183 1.08 -7.32 -13.72
N GLN A 184 1.75 -6.30 -13.20
CA GLN A 184 3.22 -6.21 -13.16
C GLN A 184 3.83 -7.13 -12.11
N THR A 185 3.12 -7.39 -10.99
CA THR A 185 3.64 -8.13 -9.83
C THR A 185 2.67 -9.20 -9.31
N PRO A 186 2.25 -10.14 -10.15
CA PRO A 186 1.28 -11.15 -9.76
C PRO A 186 1.88 -12.32 -8.98
N PHE A 187 3.19 -12.60 -9.13
CA PHE A 187 3.82 -13.79 -8.56
C PHE A 187 3.90 -13.74 -7.05
N SER A 188 4.13 -12.58 -6.45
CA SER A 188 4.03 -12.42 -4.99
C SER A 188 2.63 -12.79 -4.48
N ALA A 189 1.57 -12.37 -5.16
CA ALA A 189 0.20 -12.71 -4.78
C ALA A 189 -0.09 -14.21 -4.88
N LEU A 190 0.38 -14.84 -5.96
CA LEU A 190 0.21 -16.28 -6.20
C LEU A 190 1.00 -17.11 -5.17
N ALA A 191 2.21 -16.67 -4.81
CA ALA A 191 2.99 -17.30 -3.74
C ALA A 191 2.29 -17.18 -2.37
N LEU A 192 1.67 -16.03 -2.07
CA LEU A 192 0.87 -15.86 -0.85
C LEU A 192 -0.36 -16.79 -0.86
N ALA A 193 -1.01 -17.01 -1.99
CA ALA A 193 -2.12 -17.96 -2.11
C ALA A 193 -1.67 -19.40 -1.86
N GLU A 194 -0.53 -19.82 -2.39
CA GLU A 194 0.10 -21.13 -2.12
C GLU A 194 0.34 -21.32 -0.63
N LEU A 195 0.88 -20.31 0.06
CA LEU A 195 1.13 -20.37 1.49
C LEU A 195 -0.17 -20.34 2.32
N ALA A 196 -1.21 -19.64 1.85
CA ALA A 196 -2.53 -19.64 2.47
C ALA A 196 -3.18 -21.04 2.43
N GLU A 197 -3.07 -21.73 1.28
CA GLU A 197 -3.53 -23.12 1.14
C GLU A 197 -2.78 -24.04 2.11
N ARG A 198 -1.45 -23.94 2.17
CA ARG A 198 -0.61 -24.73 3.13
C ARG A 198 -0.92 -24.43 4.59
N ALA A 199 -1.36 -23.22 4.90
CA ALA A 199 -1.82 -22.83 6.24
C ALA A 199 -3.19 -23.43 6.61
N GLY A 200 -3.84 -24.12 5.68
CA GLY A 200 -5.15 -24.74 5.86
C GLY A 200 -6.32 -23.75 5.77
N ILE A 201 -6.13 -22.62 5.08
CA ILE A 201 -7.25 -21.76 4.68
C ILE A 201 -8.08 -22.54 3.65
N PRO A 202 -9.39 -22.75 3.88
CA PRO A 202 -10.21 -23.61 3.03
C PRO A 202 -10.36 -23.05 1.60
N LYS A 203 -10.58 -23.95 0.64
CA LYS A 203 -10.89 -23.58 -0.74
C LYS A 203 -12.07 -22.60 -0.80
N GLY A 204 -12.01 -21.65 -1.72
CA GLY A 204 -13.01 -20.60 -1.89
C GLY A 204 -12.90 -19.44 -0.88
N VAL A 205 -12.24 -19.60 0.27
CA VAL A 205 -12.10 -18.53 1.27
C VAL A 205 -11.19 -17.40 0.77
N PHE A 206 -10.11 -17.73 0.08
CA PHE A 206 -9.20 -16.79 -0.53
C PHE A 206 -8.89 -17.21 -1.96
N SER A 207 -9.22 -16.39 -2.93
CA SER A 207 -8.94 -16.60 -4.36
C SER A 207 -8.09 -15.46 -4.91
N VAL A 208 -7.16 -15.78 -5.82
CA VAL A 208 -6.31 -14.81 -6.51
C VAL A 208 -6.53 -14.97 -8.00
N ILE A 209 -7.08 -13.92 -8.63
CA ILE A 209 -7.36 -13.86 -10.06
C ILE A 209 -6.43 -12.86 -10.75
N THR A 210 -5.89 -13.25 -11.89
CA THR A 210 -5.03 -12.39 -12.74
C THR A 210 -5.74 -12.09 -14.05
N GLY A 211 -5.50 -10.95 -14.67
CA GLY A 211 -6.12 -10.66 -15.97
C GLY A 211 -6.47 -9.21 -16.21
N SER A 212 -7.47 -9.00 -17.05
CA SER A 212 -7.95 -7.69 -17.47
C SER A 212 -8.43 -6.85 -16.27
N ALA A 213 -7.80 -5.69 -16.08
CA ALA A 213 -8.17 -4.81 -14.96
C ALA A 213 -9.59 -4.25 -15.08
N GLY A 214 -10.03 -3.96 -16.32
CA GLY A 214 -11.38 -3.49 -16.61
C GLY A 214 -12.42 -4.56 -16.34
N ASP A 215 -12.31 -5.70 -17.01
CA ASP A 215 -13.33 -6.77 -16.96
C ASP A 215 -13.49 -7.35 -15.55
N ILE A 216 -12.36 -7.58 -14.86
CA ILE A 216 -12.37 -8.05 -13.47
C ILE A 216 -12.94 -6.98 -12.54
N GLY A 217 -12.49 -5.73 -12.68
CA GLY A 217 -12.96 -4.61 -11.87
C GLY A 217 -14.47 -4.36 -12.03
N ASP A 218 -14.98 -4.41 -13.25
CA ASP A 218 -16.38 -4.22 -13.56
C ASP A 218 -17.25 -5.34 -12.96
N GLU A 219 -16.82 -6.60 -13.05
CA GLU A 219 -17.54 -7.72 -12.39
C GLU A 219 -17.50 -7.61 -10.85
N LEU A 220 -16.35 -7.28 -10.26
CA LEU A 220 -16.23 -7.11 -8.80
C LEU A 220 -17.11 -5.97 -8.26
N THR A 221 -17.25 -4.89 -9.03
CA THR A 221 -18.06 -3.73 -8.63
C THR A 221 -19.56 -3.93 -8.88
N ALA A 222 -19.92 -4.59 -9.98
CA ALA A 222 -21.32 -4.80 -10.36
C ALA A 222 -21.99 -5.98 -9.63
N ASN A 223 -21.22 -7.05 -9.31
CA ASN A 223 -21.78 -8.28 -8.75
C ASN A 223 -22.36 -8.07 -7.34
N PRO A 224 -23.68 -8.34 -7.10
CA PRO A 224 -24.33 -8.06 -5.82
C PRO A 224 -23.86 -8.95 -4.67
N THR A 225 -23.25 -10.10 -4.93
CA THR A 225 -22.69 -11.00 -3.92
C THR A 225 -21.49 -10.35 -3.22
N VAL A 226 -20.70 -9.53 -3.93
CA VAL A 226 -19.60 -8.76 -3.35
C VAL A 226 -20.15 -7.62 -2.50
N ARG A 227 -19.93 -7.66 -1.19
CA ARG A 227 -20.45 -6.69 -0.22
C ARG A 227 -19.50 -5.54 0.05
N LYS A 228 -18.20 -5.78 -0.12
CA LYS A 228 -17.14 -4.78 0.10
C LYS A 228 -16.07 -4.88 -0.98
N LEU A 229 -15.63 -3.70 -1.45
CA LEU A 229 -14.44 -3.55 -2.27
C LEU A 229 -13.37 -2.79 -1.49
N SER A 230 -12.15 -3.32 -1.42
CA SER A 230 -10.96 -2.61 -0.94
C SER A 230 -10.00 -2.39 -2.10
N PHE A 231 -9.62 -1.15 -2.33
CA PHE A 231 -8.74 -0.76 -3.42
C PHE A 231 -7.54 0.05 -2.92
N THR A 232 -6.35 -0.26 -3.44
CA THR A 232 -5.17 0.61 -3.32
C THR A 232 -4.63 0.87 -4.72
N GLY A 233 -4.45 2.14 -5.07
CA GLY A 233 -3.95 2.57 -6.38
C GLY A 233 -4.10 4.06 -6.62
N SER A 234 -4.23 4.48 -7.89
CA SER A 234 -4.36 5.90 -8.22
C SER A 234 -5.73 6.47 -7.81
N THR A 235 -5.75 7.76 -7.49
CA THR A 235 -6.98 8.50 -7.11
C THR A 235 -8.03 8.44 -8.22
N GLU A 236 -7.63 8.58 -9.48
CA GLU A 236 -8.54 8.50 -10.63
C GLU A 236 -9.26 7.15 -10.71
N VAL A 237 -8.54 6.04 -10.57
CA VAL A 237 -9.13 4.69 -10.59
C VAL A 237 -9.99 4.46 -9.35
N GLY A 238 -9.58 4.96 -8.18
CA GLY A 238 -10.36 4.88 -6.94
C GLY A 238 -11.71 5.59 -7.07
N ALA A 239 -11.73 6.79 -7.63
CA ALA A 239 -12.96 7.55 -7.90
C ALA A 239 -13.90 6.81 -8.88
N LYS A 240 -13.34 6.19 -9.93
CA LYS A 240 -14.11 5.35 -10.88
C LYS A 240 -14.73 4.15 -10.18
N LEU A 241 -13.96 3.40 -9.39
CA LEU A 241 -14.46 2.23 -8.66
C LEU A 241 -15.52 2.61 -7.61
N MET A 242 -15.36 3.75 -6.95
CA MET A 242 -16.35 4.29 -6.02
C MET A 242 -17.68 4.57 -6.73
N ALA A 243 -17.65 5.22 -7.90
CA ALA A 243 -18.83 5.47 -8.71
C ALA A 243 -19.51 4.16 -9.17
N GLN A 244 -18.73 3.15 -9.56
CA GLN A 244 -19.24 1.84 -9.95
C GLN A 244 -19.84 1.04 -8.78
N CYS A 245 -19.36 1.23 -7.55
CA CYS A 245 -19.91 0.59 -6.36
C CYS A 245 -21.20 1.25 -5.83
N ALA A 246 -21.44 2.51 -6.15
CA ALA A 246 -22.56 3.31 -5.64
C ALA A 246 -23.97 2.70 -5.91
N PRO A 247 -24.29 2.19 -7.11
CA PRO A 247 -25.62 1.58 -7.36
C PRO A 247 -25.95 0.39 -6.45
N GLY A 248 -24.92 -0.37 -6.03
CA GLY A 248 -25.07 -1.53 -5.13
C GLY A 248 -24.91 -1.19 -3.65
N ILE A 249 -24.63 0.07 -3.32
CA ILE A 249 -24.33 0.55 -1.94
C ILE A 249 -23.25 -0.34 -1.27
N LYS A 250 -22.25 -0.76 -2.06
CA LYS A 250 -21.16 -1.58 -1.54
C LYS A 250 -20.33 -0.78 -0.54
N LYS A 251 -19.94 -1.41 0.55
CA LYS A 251 -18.92 -0.84 1.44
C LYS A 251 -17.59 -0.73 0.69
N ILE A 252 -16.91 0.38 0.83
CA ILE A 252 -15.67 0.64 0.09
C ILE A 252 -14.59 1.16 1.03
N SER A 253 -13.36 0.68 0.85
CA SER A 253 -12.14 1.25 1.43
C SER A 253 -11.19 1.59 0.30
N LEU A 254 -10.65 2.80 0.33
CA LEU A 254 -9.78 3.34 -0.71
C LEU A 254 -8.49 3.86 -0.09
N GLU A 255 -7.36 3.34 -0.52
CA GLU A 255 -6.03 3.84 -0.24
C GLU A 255 -5.45 4.37 -1.55
N LEU A 256 -5.37 5.69 -1.69
CA LEU A 256 -5.13 6.35 -2.96
C LEU A 256 -3.79 7.11 -2.97
N GLY A 257 -3.60 7.97 -3.97
CA GLY A 257 -2.39 8.77 -4.11
C GLY A 257 -2.12 9.69 -2.93
N GLY A 258 -0.88 10.13 -2.82
CA GLY A 258 -0.44 11.07 -1.82
C GLY A 258 0.54 12.08 -2.41
N ASN A 259 0.73 13.20 -1.72
CA ASN A 259 1.73 14.21 -2.04
C ASN A 259 2.33 14.77 -0.76
N ALA A 260 2.91 13.87 0.04
CA ALA A 260 3.31 14.11 1.41
C ALA A 260 4.25 15.31 1.57
N PRO A 261 3.90 16.30 2.42
CA PRO A 261 4.81 17.33 2.85
C PRO A 261 5.79 16.80 3.91
N PHE A 262 7.00 17.36 3.93
CA PHE A 262 8.03 17.13 4.93
C PHE A 262 8.56 18.50 5.37
N LEU A 263 8.27 18.93 6.60
CA LEU A 263 8.69 20.25 7.08
C LEU A 263 9.91 20.11 7.99
N VAL A 264 10.91 20.96 7.76
CA VAL A 264 12.09 21.08 8.63
C VAL A 264 12.08 22.48 9.23
N PHE A 265 11.76 22.58 10.52
CA PHE A 265 11.77 23.83 11.26
C PHE A 265 13.17 24.22 11.71
N ASP A 266 13.37 25.48 12.05
CA ASP A 266 14.66 26.05 12.47
C ASP A 266 15.24 25.46 13.75
N ASP A 267 14.39 24.88 14.60
CA ASP A 267 14.79 24.19 15.84
C ASP A 267 15.02 22.67 15.66
N ALA A 268 14.86 22.14 14.44
CA ALA A 268 15.01 20.71 14.16
C ALA A 268 16.46 20.21 14.34
N ASP A 269 16.59 18.93 14.64
CA ASP A 269 17.86 18.22 14.46
C ASP A 269 18.05 17.91 12.98
N LEU A 270 18.96 18.64 12.32
CA LEU A 270 19.13 18.54 10.88
C LEU A 270 19.70 17.20 10.43
N ASP A 271 20.53 16.53 11.26
CA ASP A 271 21.08 15.23 10.90
C ASP A 271 19.99 14.16 10.94
N GLU A 272 19.14 14.16 11.98
CA GLU A 272 17.98 13.27 12.04
C GLU A 272 16.92 13.63 10.96
N ALA A 273 16.72 14.91 10.63
CA ALA A 273 15.84 15.32 9.55
C ALA A 273 16.31 14.83 8.18
N VAL A 274 17.61 14.90 7.89
CA VAL A 274 18.21 14.34 6.67
C VAL A 274 18.03 12.82 6.62
N LYS A 275 18.31 12.12 7.71
CA LYS A 275 18.11 10.67 7.80
C LYS A 275 16.65 10.27 7.55
N GLY A 276 15.70 10.99 8.14
CA GLY A 276 14.28 10.76 7.91
C GLY A 276 13.85 11.07 6.48
N ALA A 277 14.36 12.14 5.88
CA ALA A 277 14.11 12.47 4.48
C ALA A 277 14.63 11.39 3.53
N MET A 278 15.84 10.85 3.79
CA MET A 278 16.40 9.71 3.04
C MET A 278 15.50 8.48 3.12
N GLN A 279 15.10 8.10 4.33
CA GLN A 279 14.25 6.92 4.58
C GLN A 279 12.88 7.04 3.91
N SER A 280 12.26 8.22 3.99
CA SER A 280 10.94 8.45 3.44
C SER A 280 10.96 8.62 1.91
N LYS A 281 11.97 9.30 1.36
CA LYS A 281 12.03 9.67 -0.06
C LYS A 281 12.51 8.54 -0.96
N TYR A 282 13.58 7.84 -0.57
CA TYR A 282 14.28 6.94 -1.49
C TYR A 282 13.93 5.45 -1.33
N ARG A 283 13.17 5.08 -0.32
CA ARG A 283 12.61 3.73 -0.18
C ARG A 283 11.83 3.36 -1.45
N ASN A 284 12.09 2.17 -1.99
CA ASN A 284 11.50 1.67 -3.23
C ASN A 284 11.66 2.66 -4.41
N ALA A 285 12.79 3.36 -4.49
CA ALA A 285 13.05 4.41 -5.48
C ALA A 285 11.98 5.54 -5.48
N GLY A 286 11.37 5.84 -4.32
CA GLY A 286 10.30 6.83 -4.20
C GLY A 286 8.93 6.36 -4.69
N GLN A 287 8.77 5.10 -5.07
CA GLN A 287 7.53 4.51 -5.55
C GLN A 287 6.64 4.05 -4.38
N THR A 288 6.32 4.99 -3.49
CA THR A 288 5.61 4.76 -2.24
C THR A 288 4.56 5.84 -2.02
N CYS A 289 3.32 5.46 -1.72
CA CYS A 289 2.21 6.41 -1.52
C CYS A 289 2.43 7.37 -0.32
N VAL A 290 3.18 6.95 0.69
CA VAL A 290 3.60 7.79 1.83
C VAL A 290 4.96 8.45 1.64
N CYS A 291 5.52 8.36 0.43
CA CYS A 291 6.79 8.98 0.08
C CYS A 291 6.69 10.51 0.19
N VAL A 292 7.70 11.12 0.76
CA VAL A 292 7.84 12.57 0.77
C VAL A 292 8.01 13.07 -0.68
N ASN A 293 7.14 13.98 -1.09
CA ASN A 293 7.17 14.61 -2.41
C ASN A 293 7.46 16.10 -2.35
N ARG A 294 7.19 16.76 -1.21
CA ARG A 294 7.36 18.20 -1.03
C ARG A 294 8.13 18.45 0.25
N ILE A 295 9.45 18.75 0.11
CA ILE A 295 10.34 18.99 1.26
C ILE A 295 10.43 20.49 1.49
N TYR A 296 9.75 20.98 2.51
CA TYR A 296 9.73 22.36 2.95
C TYR A 296 10.76 22.56 4.05
N VAL A 297 11.70 23.49 3.87
CA VAL A 297 12.75 23.77 4.84
C VAL A 297 12.70 25.24 5.22
N GLN A 298 12.68 25.54 6.51
CA GLN A 298 12.62 26.91 7.00
C GLN A 298 13.89 27.68 6.62
N ASP A 299 13.73 28.95 6.21
CA ASP A 299 14.78 29.76 5.60
C ASP A 299 16.12 29.74 6.36
N GLY A 300 16.07 29.81 7.70
CA GLY A 300 17.26 29.86 8.55
C GLY A 300 18.16 28.61 8.51
N VAL A 301 17.62 27.46 8.11
CA VAL A 301 18.33 26.18 8.08
C VAL A 301 18.36 25.54 6.69
N TYR A 302 17.80 26.21 5.68
CA TYR A 302 17.63 25.67 4.34
C TYR A 302 18.94 25.24 3.67
N ASP A 303 19.93 26.13 3.63
CA ASP A 303 21.16 25.88 2.90
C ASP A 303 22.02 24.79 3.59
N GLU A 304 22.00 24.74 4.93
CA GLU A 304 22.67 23.68 5.67
C GLU A 304 21.98 22.32 5.45
N PHE A 305 20.66 22.27 5.52
CA PHE A 305 19.90 21.05 5.24
C PHE A 305 20.15 20.57 3.81
N ALA A 306 20.06 21.44 2.80
CA ALA A 306 20.30 21.10 1.40
C ALA A 306 21.68 20.49 1.18
N ARG A 307 22.74 21.08 1.75
CA ARG A 307 24.12 20.58 1.68
C ARG A 307 24.27 19.19 2.33
N LYS A 308 23.70 19.00 3.53
CA LYS A 308 23.75 17.70 4.24
C LYS A 308 22.96 16.63 3.46
N PHE A 309 21.79 16.98 2.94
CA PHE A 309 20.94 16.07 2.20
C PHE A 309 21.57 15.68 0.85
N GLN A 310 22.19 16.62 0.13
CA GLN A 310 22.98 16.32 -1.07
C GLN A 310 24.06 15.28 -0.80
N ALA A 311 24.86 15.50 0.23
CA ALA A 311 25.94 14.57 0.61
C ALA A 311 25.45 13.16 1.00
N ALA A 312 24.18 13.04 1.45
CA ALA A 312 23.54 11.74 1.73
C ALA A 312 23.04 11.10 0.44
N VAL A 313 22.39 11.85 -0.45
CA VAL A 313 21.84 11.36 -1.74
C VAL A 313 22.95 10.83 -2.65
N GLU A 314 24.08 11.53 -2.73
CA GLU A 314 25.24 11.15 -3.56
C GLU A 314 25.87 9.81 -3.18
N LYS A 315 25.56 9.26 -1.99
CA LYS A 315 26.05 7.95 -1.54
C LYS A 315 25.19 6.79 -2.01
N LEU A 316 23.97 7.07 -2.49
CA LEU A 316 23.04 6.02 -2.92
C LEU A 316 23.55 5.30 -4.17
N LYS A 317 23.55 3.98 -4.13
CA LYS A 317 23.98 3.13 -5.22
C LYS A 317 22.78 2.63 -6.03
N VAL A 318 22.69 3.05 -7.28
CA VAL A 318 21.71 2.56 -8.24
C VAL A 318 22.22 1.26 -8.87
N GLY A 319 21.38 0.24 -8.94
CA GLY A 319 21.79 -1.04 -9.53
C GLY A 319 20.66 -2.07 -9.61
N ASN A 320 21.00 -3.29 -10.02
CA ASN A 320 20.06 -4.40 -10.00
C ASN A 320 19.77 -4.79 -8.53
N GLY A 321 18.51 -4.85 -8.17
CA GLY A 321 18.08 -5.15 -6.78
C GLY A 321 18.58 -6.51 -6.23
N ARG A 322 19.10 -7.40 -7.08
CA ARG A 322 19.71 -8.67 -6.67
C ARG A 322 21.17 -8.52 -6.21
N ASP A 323 21.81 -7.41 -6.56
CA ASP A 323 23.22 -7.19 -6.27
C ASP A 323 23.39 -6.65 -4.85
N GLU A 324 24.46 -7.04 -4.19
CA GLU A 324 24.75 -6.61 -2.82
C GLU A 324 25.12 -5.12 -2.75
N GLY A 325 24.57 -4.43 -1.76
CA GLY A 325 24.87 -3.01 -1.49
C GLY A 325 24.18 -2.05 -2.46
N VAL A 326 23.19 -2.50 -3.23
CA VAL A 326 22.31 -1.63 -4.03
C VAL A 326 21.24 -1.03 -3.13
N ASP A 327 21.08 0.30 -3.21
CA ASP A 327 20.07 1.07 -2.46
C ASP A 327 18.85 1.40 -3.31
N ILE A 328 19.04 1.61 -4.63
CA ILE A 328 17.99 2.05 -5.56
C ILE A 328 17.92 1.07 -6.73
N GLY A 329 16.79 0.39 -6.89
CA GLY A 329 16.46 -0.43 -8.04
C GLY A 329 15.90 0.38 -9.21
N PRO A 330 15.50 -0.28 -10.31
CA PRO A 330 14.81 0.38 -11.43
C PRO A 330 13.41 0.87 -10.98
N LEU A 331 12.86 1.82 -11.72
CA LEU A 331 11.43 2.10 -11.68
C LEU A 331 10.67 0.96 -12.36
N ILE A 332 9.36 0.87 -12.07
CA ILE A 332 8.54 -0.26 -12.55
C ILE A 332 8.48 -0.35 -14.08
N ASP A 333 8.48 0.78 -14.76
CA ASP A 333 8.46 0.86 -16.23
C ASP A 333 9.02 2.20 -16.74
N ASP A 334 9.15 2.32 -18.07
CA ASP A 334 9.64 3.52 -18.74
C ASP A 334 8.72 4.73 -18.59
N ARG A 335 7.42 4.52 -18.35
CA ARG A 335 6.44 5.60 -18.13
C ARG A 335 6.71 6.29 -16.80
N ALA A 336 7.08 5.51 -15.77
CA ALA A 336 7.48 6.06 -14.48
C ALA A 336 8.75 6.93 -14.64
N ALA A 337 9.76 6.46 -15.38
CA ALA A 337 10.98 7.24 -15.66
C ALA A 337 10.69 8.52 -16.47
N THR A 338 9.77 8.44 -17.42
CA THR A 338 9.33 9.61 -18.21
C THR A 338 8.66 10.66 -17.34
N LYS A 339 7.77 10.25 -16.44
CA LYS A 339 7.09 11.17 -15.50
C LYS A 339 8.09 11.89 -14.59
N VAL A 340 9.07 11.17 -14.05
CA VAL A 340 10.13 11.80 -13.23
C VAL A 340 10.88 12.87 -14.02
N ARG A 341 11.25 12.57 -15.27
CA ARG A 341 11.94 13.51 -16.16
C ARG A 341 11.09 14.75 -16.44
N GLU A 342 9.82 14.59 -16.79
CA GLU A 342 8.88 15.68 -17.04
C GLU A 342 8.75 16.62 -15.84
N HIS A 343 8.70 16.07 -14.60
CA HIS A 343 8.64 16.88 -13.39
C HIS A 343 9.94 17.68 -13.16
N ILE A 344 11.10 17.09 -13.47
CA ILE A 344 12.40 17.78 -13.39
C ILE A 344 12.49 18.90 -14.41
N GLU A 345 12.17 18.62 -15.68
CA GLU A 345 12.19 19.58 -16.78
C GLU A 345 11.26 20.76 -16.51
N ASP A 346 10.03 20.50 -16.04
CA ASP A 346 9.10 21.54 -15.64
C ASP A 346 9.64 22.40 -14.51
N ALA A 347 10.17 21.80 -13.45
CA ALA A 347 10.72 22.55 -12.33
C ALA A 347 11.93 23.40 -12.73
N VAL A 348 12.84 22.89 -13.57
CA VAL A 348 13.98 23.64 -14.10
C VAL A 348 13.53 24.80 -14.98
N ALA A 349 12.56 24.58 -15.86
CA ALA A 349 11.98 25.63 -16.70
C ALA A 349 11.35 26.77 -15.87
N ASN A 350 10.89 26.46 -14.65
CA ASN A 350 10.34 27.41 -13.70
C ASN A 350 11.39 27.99 -12.71
N GLY A 351 12.68 27.68 -12.89
CA GLY A 351 13.79 28.31 -12.13
C GLY A 351 14.40 27.45 -11.03
N ALA A 352 13.97 26.20 -10.84
CA ALA A 352 14.62 25.26 -9.93
C ALA A 352 16.03 24.86 -10.41
N GLN A 353 16.87 24.44 -9.47
CA GLN A 353 18.23 23.98 -9.75
C GLN A 353 18.41 22.51 -9.32
N VAL A 354 18.98 21.70 -10.19
CA VAL A 354 19.37 20.31 -9.86
C VAL A 354 20.74 20.34 -9.17
N LEU A 355 20.83 19.84 -7.94
CA LEU A 355 22.09 19.72 -7.21
C LEU A 355 22.79 18.37 -7.50
N THR A 356 22.01 17.29 -7.64
CA THR A 356 22.55 15.97 -8.00
C THR A 356 21.49 15.15 -8.75
N GLY A 357 21.92 14.20 -9.57
CA GLY A 357 21.05 13.37 -10.39
C GLY A 357 20.44 14.09 -11.58
N GLY A 358 19.12 14.05 -11.72
CA GLY A 358 18.37 14.78 -12.74
C GLY A 358 18.26 14.11 -14.11
N LYS A 359 18.75 12.88 -14.25
CA LYS A 359 18.81 12.17 -15.54
C LYS A 359 18.63 10.66 -15.40
N ALA A 360 18.35 10.00 -16.52
CA ALA A 360 18.37 8.56 -16.61
C ALA A 360 19.75 8.01 -16.22
N HIS A 361 19.78 6.90 -15.49
CA HIS A 361 21.03 6.27 -15.09
C HIS A 361 21.71 5.56 -16.28
N GLN A 362 23.04 5.44 -16.25
CA GLN A 362 23.83 4.81 -17.32
C GLN A 362 23.50 3.36 -17.62
N MET A 363 22.84 2.64 -16.72
CA MET A 363 22.37 1.27 -16.94
C MET A 363 21.24 1.20 -17.97
N GLY A 364 20.63 2.32 -18.35
CA GLY A 364 19.52 2.36 -19.29
C GLY A 364 18.19 1.83 -18.73
N GLY A 365 17.22 1.54 -19.60
CA GLY A 365 15.89 1.10 -19.19
C GLY A 365 15.20 2.10 -18.25
N SER A 366 14.53 1.59 -17.25
CA SER A 366 13.81 2.41 -16.26
C SER A 366 14.66 2.84 -15.04
N TYR A 367 15.98 2.68 -15.08
CA TYR A 367 16.86 3.18 -14.03
C TYR A 367 16.99 4.70 -14.09
N PHE A 368 16.78 5.36 -12.95
CA PHE A 368 16.86 6.81 -12.83
C PHE A 368 17.76 7.22 -11.66
N GLU A 369 18.54 8.29 -11.83
CA GLU A 369 19.43 8.77 -10.78
C GLU A 369 18.62 9.38 -9.62
N PRO A 370 18.99 9.08 -8.34
CA PRO A 370 18.45 9.79 -7.19
C PRO A 370 18.69 11.27 -7.36
N THR A 371 17.62 12.06 -7.31
CA THR A 371 17.65 13.46 -7.72
C THR A 371 17.28 14.36 -6.56
N LEU A 372 18.07 15.43 -6.38
CA LEU A 372 17.81 16.53 -5.44
C LEU A 372 17.73 17.84 -6.20
N MET A 373 16.65 18.59 -5.99
CA MET A 373 16.45 19.93 -6.55
C MET A 373 16.25 20.97 -5.44
N VAL A 374 16.75 22.15 -5.65
CA VAL A 374 16.62 23.30 -4.74
C VAL A 374 15.93 24.47 -5.42
N ASN A 375 15.46 25.43 -4.60
CA ASN A 375 14.78 26.64 -5.05
C ASN A 375 13.58 26.30 -5.98
N VAL A 376 12.89 25.22 -5.68
CA VAL A 376 11.73 24.79 -6.47
C VAL A 376 10.56 25.75 -6.22
N PRO A 377 9.98 26.34 -7.27
CA PRO A 377 8.85 27.25 -7.10
C PRO A 377 7.55 26.47 -6.84
N HIS A 378 6.63 27.07 -6.07
CA HIS A 378 5.37 26.44 -5.66
C HIS A 378 4.37 26.17 -6.81
N ASN A 379 4.60 26.75 -8.00
CA ASN A 379 3.79 26.53 -9.20
C ASN A 379 4.32 25.41 -10.10
N ALA A 380 5.46 24.80 -9.79
CA ALA A 380 5.99 23.66 -10.52
C ALA A 380 5.07 22.41 -10.37
N LYS A 381 5.01 21.56 -11.40
CA LYS A 381 4.21 20.32 -11.36
C LYS A 381 4.52 19.45 -10.13
N VAL A 382 5.80 19.35 -9.79
CA VAL A 382 6.26 18.55 -8.63
C VAL A 382 5.72 19.04 -7.29
N ALA A 383 5.24 20.28 -7.19
CA ALA A 383 4.57 20.80 -5.99
C ALA A 383 3.10 20.36 -5.89
N LYS A 384 2.46 20.01 -7.00
CA LYS A 384 1.02 19.69 -7.08
C LYS A 384 0.73 18.23 -7.38
N GLU A 385 1.59 17.56 -8.14
CA GLU A 385 1.40 16.19 -8.59
C GLU A 385 2.30 15.21 -7.84
N GLU A 386 1.78 14.01 -7.53
CA GLU A 386 2.58 12.92 -6.99
C GLU A 386 3.62 12.46 -8.04
N THR A 387 4.91 12.54 -7.73
CA THR A 387 5.98 12.12 -8.66
C THR A 387 6.08 10.60 -8.76
N PHE A 388 6.02 9.90 -7.63
CA PHE A 388 6.18 8.45 -7.51
C PHE A 388 7.51 7.93 -8.06
N GLY A 389 8.59 8.63 -7.71
CA GLY A 389 9.95 8.38 -8.19
C GLY A 389 11.02 9.03 -7.31
N PRO A 390 12.33 8.84 -7.63
CA PRO A 390 13.46 9.24 -6.79
C PRO A 390 13.82 10.71 -6.93
N LEU A 391 12.84 11.60 -6.87
CA LEU A 391 12.99 13.06 -7.01
C LEU A 391 12.62 13.76 -5.70
N ALA A 392 13.57 14.46 -5.10
CA ALA A 392 13.43 15.25 -3.88
C ALA A 392 13.49 16.76 -4.18
N PRO A 393 12.35 17.45 -4.30
CA PRO A 393 12.32 18.90 -4.46
C PRO A 393 12.32 19.61 -3.10
N LEU A 394 13.19 20.61 -2.93
CA LEU A 394 13.25 21.46 -1.75
C LEU A 394 12.62 22.81 -2.01
N PHE A 395 11.71 23.18 -1.11
CA PHE A 395 11.01 24.48 -1.08
C PHE A 395 11.40 25.24 0.18
N ARG A 396 11.32 26.57 0.13
CA ARG A 396 11.54 27.44 1.30
C ARG A 396 10.22 27.80 1.97
N PHE A 397 10.26 28.03 3.28
CA PHE A 397 9.19 28.70 4.02
C PHE A 397 9.79 29.56 5.14
N LYS A 398 9.04 30.58 5.59
CA LYS A 398 9.53 31.60 6.54
C LYS A 398 9.22 31.28 7.99
N ASP A 399 7.97 30.93 8.27
CA ASP A 399 7.45 30.73 9.62
C ASP A 399 6.48 29.55 9.73
N GLU A 400 6.06 29.24 10.97
CA GLU A 400 5.18 28.10 11.26
C GLU A 400 3.85 28.16 10.50
N ALA A 401 3.27 29.36 10.39
CA ALA A 401 1.96 29.53 9.74
C ALA A 401 2.06 29.27 8.22
N GLU A 402 3.10 29.79 7.57
CA GLU A 402 3.36 29.54 6.15
C GLU A 402 3.68 28.05 5.90
N GLY A 403 4.49 27.42 6.77
CA GLY A 403 4.80 26.00 6.67
C GLY A 403 3.55 25.11 6.71
N ILE A 404 2.63 25.38 7.62
CA ILE A 404 1.34 24.68 7.73
C ILE A 404 0.47 24.92 6.49
N ALA A 405 0.37 26.17 6.05
CA ALA A 405 -0.43 26.54 4.89
C ALA A 405 0.07 25.80 3.62
N LEU A 406 1.38 25.78 3.39
CA LEU A 406 2.01 25.08 2.27
C LEU A 406 1.86 23.55 2.38
N ALA A 407 1.94 23.00 3.57
CA ALA A 407 1.70 21.57 3.79
C ALA A 407 0.29 21.15 3.36
N ASN A 408 -0.71 21.98 3.68
CA ASN A 408 -2.12 21.72 3.38
C ASN A 408 -2.56 22.11 1.96
N ASP A 409 -1.72 22.86 1.20
CA ASP A 409 -2.02 23.28 -0.19
C ASP A 409 -1.90 22.10 -1.18
N THR A 410 -2.77 21.13 -1.01
CA THR A 410 -2.88 19.92 -1.83
C THR A 410 -4.27 19.31 -1.69
N GLU A 411 -4.73 18.62 -2.75
CA GLU A 411 -5.94 17.79 -2.69
C GLU A 411 -5.75 16.49 -1.88
N PHE A 412 -4.50 16.09 -1.64
CA PHE A 412 -4.14 14.86 -0.95
C PHE A 412 -4.04 15.06 0.57
N GLY A 413 -4.13 13.97 1.32
CA GLY A 413 -4.01 13.97 2.78
C GLY A 413 -3.69 12.59 3.33
N LEU A 414 -2.70 11.86 2.73
CA LEU A 414 -2.33 10.52 3.19
C LEU A 414 -1.34 10.60 4.35
N ALA A 415 -0.14 11.09 4.08
CA ALA A 415 0.94 11.20 5.06
C ALA A 415 1.53 12.61 5.06
N ALA A 416 2.07 13.01 6.20
CA ALA A 416 2.89 14.21 6.36
C ALA A 416 4.02 13.91 7.36
N TYR A 417 5.09 14.71 7.31
CA TYR A 417 6.22 14.57 8.19
C TYR A 417 6.69 15.95 8.62
N PHE A 418 7.21 16.06 9.85
CA PHE A 418 7.92 17.26 10.23
C PHE A 418 8.95 17.01 11.33
N TYR A 419 9.94 17.90 11.40
CA TYR A 419 11.02 17.89 12.37
C TYR A 419 11.05 19.20 13.14
N ALA A 420 10.92 19.13 14.48
CA ALA A 420 10.95 20.25 15.41
C ALA A 420 11.28 19.73 16.81
N ARG A 421 11.82 20.61 17.68
CA ARG A 421 12.09 20.29 19.10
C ARG A 421 11.12 20.91 20.08
N ASP A 422 10.55 22.08 19.74
CA ASP A 422 9.58 22.73 20.62
C ASP A 422 8.30 21.92 20.73
N LEU A 423 7.96 21.48 21.92
CA LEU A 423 6.79 20.62 22.19
C LEU A 423 5.47 21.32 21.81
N GLY A 424 5.37 22.65 22.06
CA GLY A 424 4.19 23.41 21.70
C GLY A 424 3.99 23.46 20.18
N ARG A 425 5.08 23.70 19.43
CA ARG A 425 5.07 23.63 17.96
C ARG A 425 4.64 22.24 17.47
N VAL A 426 5.19 21.18 18.08
CA VAL A 426 4.87 19.80 17.71
C VAL A 426 3.35 19.57 17.71
N PHE A 427 2.65 19.96 18.76
CA PHE A 427 1.20 19.76 18.83
C PHE A 427 0.43 20.68 17.89
N ARG A 428 0.78 21.98 17.82
CA ARG A 428 0.11 22.93 16.91
C ARG A 428 0.22 22.49 15.45
N VAL A 429 1.40 22.07 15.02
CA VAL A 429 1.66 21.62 13.64
C VAL A 429 0.95 20.30 13.36
N ALA A 430 1.05 19.31 14.28
CA ALA A 430 0.42 18.01 14.10
C ALA A 430 -1.11 18.11 14.02
N GLU A 431 -1.74 18.94 14.82
CA GLU A 431 -3.20 19.14 14.81
C GLU A 431 -3.69 19.94 13.60
N ALA A 432 -2.83 20.83 13.04
CA ALA A 432 -3.20 21.70 11.91
C ALA A 432 -2.98 21.07 10.54
N ILE A 433 -2.12 20.05 10.41
CA ILE A 433 -1.87 19.37 9.12
C ILE A 433 -3.02 18.43 8.78
N GLU A 434 -3.56 18.58 7.56
CA GLU A 434 -4.69 17.81 7.03
C GLU A 434 -4.25 16.49 6.39
N SER A 435 -3.65 15.60 7.19
CA SER A 435 -3.21 14.26 6.75
C SER A 435 -3.70 13.20 7.73
N GLY A 436 -3.97 12.00 7.22
CA GLY A 436 -4.42 10.89 8.05
C GLY A 436 -3.32 10.31 8.93
N MET A 437 -2.04 10.53 8.55
CA MET A 437 -0.87 10.04 9.27
C MET A 437 0.22 11.12 9.33
N ILE A 438 0.83 11.30 10.49
CA ILE A 438 1.89 12.30 10.67
C ILE A 438 3.10 11.67 11.36
N GLY A 439 4.26 11.74 10.69
CA GLY A 439 5.55 11.39 11.26
C GLY A 439 6.18 12.60 11.94
N ILE A 440 6.43 12.52 13.23
CA ILE A 440 7.04 13.59 14.04
C ILE A 440 8.45 13.14 14.41
N ASN A 441 9.45 13.84 13.93
CA ASN A 441 10.87 13.50 14.09
C ASN A 441 11.21 12.06 13.64
N THR A 442 10.50 11.56 12.63
CA THR A 442 10.74 10.25 12.00
C THR A 442 10.32 10.28 10.54
N GLY A 443 11.04 9.57 9.67
CA GLY A 443 10.70 9.34 8.26
C GLY A 443 9.97 8.02 8.00
N MET A 444 9.74 7.20 9.04
CA MET A 444 9.11 5.88 8.94
C MET A 444 7.88 5.81 9.83
N ILE A 445 6.71 5.62 9.19
CA ILE A 445 5.39 5.62 9.89
C ILE A 445 4.57 4.35 9.63
N SER A 446 5.03 3.50 8.72
CA SER A 446 4.27 2.30 8.32
C SER A 446 4.47 1.18 9.35
N THR A 447 3.39 0.77 10.02
CA THR A 447 3.34 -0.34 10.98
C THR A 447 1.94 -0.94 11.01
N GLU A 448 1.82 -2.21 11.37
CA GLU A 448 0.56 -2.92 11.51
C GLU A 448 -0.29 -2.46 12.70
N VAL A 449 0.35 -1.92 13.74
CA VAL A 449 -0.33 -1.54 15.00
C VAL A 449 -1.03 -0.18 14.94
N ALA A 450 -0.68 0.67 13.96
CA ALA A 450 -1.25 2.01 13.79
C ALA A 450 -2.24 2.08 12.61
N PRO A 451 -3.26 2.96 12.67
CA PRO A 451 -4.24 3.09 11.59
C PRO A 451 -3.60 3.80 10.38
N PHE A 452 -3.45 3.06 9.30
CA PHE A 452 -2.95 3.56 8.03
C PHE A 452 -4.12 4.03 7.16
N GLY A 453 -4.04 5.24 6.61
CA GLY A 453 -5.04 5.76 5.67
C GLY A 453 -5.08 7.27 5.61
N GLY A 454 -5.67 7.79 4.55
CA GLY A 454 -5.74 9.20 4.24
C GLY A 454 -7.07 9.87 4.52
N VAL A 455 -7.08 11.17 4.30
CA VAL A 455 -8.23 12.05 4.22
C VAL A 455 -8.22 12.75 2.85
N LYS A 456 -9.25 13.54 2.53
CA LYS A 456 -9.37 14.25 1.25
C LYS A 456 -9.30 13.25 0.08
N SER A 457 -8.62 13.61 -1.01
CA SER A 457 -8.48 12.75 -2.20
C SER A 457 -7.55 11.53 -2.01
N SER A 458 -6.97 11.35 -0.83
CA SER A 458 -6.14 10.17 -0.52
C SER A 458 -6.94 8.94 -0.07
N GLY A 459 -8.24 9.06 0.15
CA GLY A 459 -9.10 7.89 0.29
C GLY A 459 -10.03 7.86 1.48
N LEU A 460 -10.54 6.65 1.76
CA LEU A 460 -11.58 6.36 2.77
C LEU A 460 -11.21 5.06 3.51
N GLY A 461 -11.48 5.04 4.81
CA GLY A 461 -11.20 3.88 5.67
C GLY A 461 -9.81 3.92 6.29
N ARG A 462 -9.50 2.87 7.05
CA ARG A 462 -8.18 2.68 7.66
C ARG A 462 -7.77 1.22 7.56
N GLU A 463 -6.48 0.97 7.32
CA GLU A 463 -5.89 -0.36 7.30
C GLU A 463 -4.94 -0.53 8.50
N GLY A 464 -4.75 -1.77 8.95
CA GLY A 464 -3.97 -2.02 10.17
C GLY A 464 -4.71 -1.61 11.45
N SER A 465 -4.03 -1.73 12.58
CA SER A 465 -4.56 -1.49 13.91
C SER A 465 -5.89 -2.21 14.22
N LYS A 466 -6.51 -1.91 15.36
CA LYS A 466 -7.85 -2.39 15.69
C LYS A 466 -8.94 -1.83 14.77
N TYR A 467 -8.67 -0.72 14.08
CA TYR A 467 -9.66 -0.10 13.18
C TYR A 467 -9.80 -0.84 11.85
N GLY A 468 -8.74 -1.46 11.36
CA GLY A 468 -8.74 -2.12 10.05
C GLY A 468 -9.74 -3.28 9.92
N ILE A 469 -10.06 -3.98 11.01
CA ILE A 469 -11.03 -5.06 10.99
C ILE A 469 -12.48 -4.56 10.94
N GLU A 470 -12.75 -3.36 11.48
CA GLU A 470 -14.10 -2.79 11.56
C GLU A 470 -14.72 -2.58 10.17
N ASP A 471 -13.89 -2.33 9.17
CA ASP A 471 -14.31 -2.18 7.77
C ASP A 471 -14.87 -3.49 7.15
N TYR A 472 -14.61 -4.64 7.78
CA TYR A 472 -15.06 -5.97 7.35
C TYR A 472 -16.19 -6.52 8.19
N LEU A 473 -16.75 -5.70 9.09
CA LEU A 473 -17.79 -6.05 10.04
C LEU A 473 -19.06 -5.22 9.82
N GLU A 474 -20.20 -5.84 10.13
CA GLU A 474 -21.49 -5.18 10.25
C GLU A 474 -21.97 -5.22 11.69
N ILE A 475 -22.50 -4.11 12.17
CA ILE A 475 -23.07 -3.96 13.52
C ILE A 475 -24.55 -4.34 13.46
N LYS A 476 -24.96 -5.29 14.30
CA LYS A 476 -26.36 -5.71 14.42
C LYS A 476 -26.87 -5.46 15.82
N TYR A 477 -27.93 -4.71 15.91
CA TYR A 477 -28.68 -4.45 17.13
C TYR A 477 -29.77 -5.50 17.37
N LEU A 478 -29.79 -6.08 18.56
CA LEU A 478 -30.79 -7.03 19.04
C LEU A 478 -31.54 -6.41 20.22
N CYS A 479 -32.87 -6.30 20.12
CA CYS A 479 -33.73 -5.88 21.22
C CYS A 479 -34.56 -7.06 21.70
N LEU A 480 -34.27 -7.52 22.91
CA LEU A 480 -34.98 -8.64 23.55
C LEU A 480 -36.06 -8.09 24.46
N GLY A 481 -37.33 -8.51 24.22
CA GLY A 481 -38.45 -8.33 25.15
C GLY A 481 -38.49 -9.47 26.17
N LEU A 482 -38.74 -9.15 27.44
CA LEU A 482 -38.85 -10.12 28.54
C LEU A 482 -40.28 -10.24 28.99
#